data_c0cd69d533ce782dadf76a469637d71c
#
_entry.id   c0cd69d533ce782dadf76a469637d71c
#
_cell.length_a   1.000
_cell.length_b   1.000
_cell.length_c   1.000
_cell.angle_alpha   90.00
_cell.angle_beta   90.00
_cell.angle_gamma   90.00
#
_symmetry.space_group_name_H-M   'P 1'
#
loop_
_entity.id
_entity.type
_entity.pdbx_description
1 polymer ?
#
loop_
_entity_poly.entity_id
_entity_poly.type
_entity_poly.pdbx_seq_one_letter_code
_entity_poly.pdbx_strand_id
1 'polypeptide(L)'
;MHKENIDDLRKLFIGLDKKVNVDGKGRLIPINFDNAATTPPFKRVMKKVLETSEYYGSIARGDGKKSQYCSDLYESSRKYILEYFNAPEDIYTSIFVGNTTDGLNKLSNILIDNTDDIVITTRMEHHSNDLPWRSKCDLRHVEVDKDGRVRIEEIEYLLDKYQEKVKYVTIAGASNVTGYVNDIKRVAKAAHKYGAKIIVDGAQLIPHKKISMIQEDASENIDFLVFSGHKIYAPFGSGVIIGLREVFNKKEPASSGGGTVQIVLDDRHLWLDTPEKNEAGTPNLFGAIAISEALREMDKIGFKIIENNEKELLAYLIKELKSFEKIILYGDNENINDRLGILVFNIDGMTYEEVGEALANVRGIGVRQGGFCAHPYTRRVLGIADNDLQRYMSEVGTPGLVRVSLGIYNSKKEANIFLDTIEYLCRRYAK
;
A
#
# COMPACT_ATOMS: atom_id res chain seq x y z
N MET A 1 -9.38 18.04 -23.89
CA MET A 1 -9.44 17.60 -22.49
C MET A 1 -8.86 18.73 -21.64
N HIS A 2 -9.71 19.37 -20.80
CA HIS A 2 -9.25 20.42 -19.91
C HIS A 2 -8.24 19.82 -18.92
N LYS A 3 -7.05 20.47 -18.75
CA LYS A 3 -6.20 20.21 -17.58
C LYS A 3 -7.07 20.51 -16.36
N GLU A 4 -7.49 19.49 -15.62
CA GLU A 4 -8.08 19.73 -14.32
C GLU A 4 -7.03 20.46 -13.49
N ASN A 5 -7.41 21.63 -12.99
CA ASN A 5 -6.51 22.46 -12.19
C ASN A 5 -6.30 21.72 -10.86
N ILE A 6 -5.07 21.58 -10.38
CA ILE A 6 -4.73 20.94 -9.11
C ILE A 6 -5.53 21.55 -7.93
N ASP A 7 -5.89 22.83 -8.02
CA ASP A 7 -6.74 23.49 -7.02
C ASP A 7 -8.16 22.91 -6.98
N ASP A 8 -8.67 22.37 -8.09
CA ASP A 8 -9.96 21.71 -8.14
C ASP A 8 -9.87 20.30 -7.51
N LEU A 9 -8.77 19.57 -7.72
CA LEU A 9 -8.53 18.29 -7.05
C LEU A 9 -8.46 18.47 -5.53
N ARG A 10 -7.80 19.52 -5.03
CA ARG A 10 -7.73 19.78 -3.57
C ARG A 10 -9.13 19.93 -2.93
N LYS A 11 -10.10 20.48 -3.65
CA LYS A 11 -11.47 20.66 -3.14
C LYS A 11 -12.21 19.35 -2.87
N LEU A 12 -11.73 18.23 -3.42
CA LEU A 12 -12.33 16.89 -3.20
C LEU A 12 -12.03 16.33 -1.81
N PHE A 13 -11.04 16.87 -1.10
CA PHE A 13 -10.55 16.34 0.17
C PHE A 13 -11.02 17.13 1.39
N ILE A 14 -11.00 16.46 2.55
CA ILE A 14 -11.30 17.09 3.84
C ILE A 14 -10.00 17.48 4.52
N GLY A 15 -9.99 18.68 5.12
CA GLY A 15 -8.97 19.09 6.09
C GLY A 15 -7.71 19.72 5.50
N LEU A 16 -7.50 19.71 4.16
CA LEU A 16 -6.27 20.21 3.54
C LEU A 16 -5.98 21.69 3.82
N ASP A 17 -7.03 22.51 4.02
CA ASP A 17 -6.89 23.95 4.27
C ASP A 17 -7.11 24.33 5.74
N LYS A 18 -7.15 23.32 6.65
CA LYS A 18 -7.30 23.58 8.09
C LYS A 18 -5.97 24.02 8.69
N LYS A 19 -5.98 25.21 9.31
CA LYS A 19 -4.81 25.72 10.03
C LYS A 19 -4.62 24.94 11.33
N VAL A 20 -3.38 24.50 11.56
CA VAL A 20 -2.93 23.90 12.83
C VAL A 20 -1.93 24.80 13.52
N ASN A 21 -1.76 24.65 14.83
CA ASN A 21 -0.76 25.37 15.59
C ASN A 21 0.63 24.78 15.31
N VAL A 22 1.59 25.60 14.94
CA VAL A 22 3.00 25.23 14.79
C VAL A 22 3.78 26.07 15.81
N ASP A 23 4.53 25.41 16.69
CA ASP A 23 5.20 26.05 17.81
C ASP A 23 6.14 27.17 17.34
N GLY A 24 5.98 28.33 17.98
CA GLY A 24 6.75 29.53 17.62
C GLY A 24 6.38 30.20 16.29
N LYS A 25 5.42 29.66 15.50
CA LYS A 25 5.01 30.15 14.17
C LYS A 25 3.52 30.53 14.09
N GLY A 26 2.74 30.19 15.11
CA GLY A 26 1.29 30.41 15.09
C GLY A 26 0.54 29.42 14.22
N ARG A 27 -0.62 29.83 13.66
CA ARG A 27 -1.50 28.94 12.89
C ARG A 27 -1.15 28.95 11.41
N LEU A 28 -0.65 27.81 10.93
CA LEU A 28 -0.30 27.56 9.52
C LEU A 28 -1.19 26.48 8.92
N ILE A 29 -1.34 26.48 7.59
CA ILE A 29 -1.85 25.34 6.83
C ILE A 29 -0.69 24.37 6.65
N PRO A 30 -0.77 23.15 7.22
CA PRO A 30 0.31 22.18 7.10
C PRO A 30 0.39 21.61 5.68
N ILE A 31 1.60 21.26 5.27
CA ILE A 31 1.84 20.52 4.03
C ILE A 31 2.01 19.04 4.36
N ASN A 32 1.22 18.17 3.75
CA ASN A 32 1.35 16.73 3.94
C ASN A 32 2.09 16.09 2.77
N PHE A 33 3.33 15.67 3.02
CA PHE A 33 4.14 14.85 2.15
C PHE A 33 4.41 13.46 2.74
N ASP A 34 3.48 12.97 3.57
CA ASP A 34 3.51 11.62 4.16
C ASP A 34 2.32 10.75 3.70
N ASN A 35 1.91 10.88 2.44
CA ASN A 35 0.75 10.16 1.89
C ASN A 35 0.96 8.64 1.79
N ALA A 36 2.20 8.16 1.65
CA ALA A 36 2.50 6.73 1.67
C ALA A 36 2.25 6.07 3.05
N ALA A 37 2.14 6.86 4.13
CA ALA A 37 1.71 6.36 5.43
C ALA A 37 0.19 6.25 5.52
N THR A 38 -0.51 7.37 5.26
CA THR A 38 -1.98 7.45 5.22
C THR A 38 -2.39 8.71 4.47
N THR A 39 -3.59 8.73 3.92
CA THR A 39 -4.11 9.83 3.11
C THR A 39 -5.32 10.52 3.76
N PRO A 40 -5.55 11.82 3.51
CA PRO A 40 -6.76 12.51 3.95
C PRO A 40 -7.99 11.94 3.22
N PRO A 41 -9.18 11.92 3.85
CA PRO A 41 -10.36 11.33 3.22
C PRO A 41 -10.93 12.22 2.11
N PHE A 42 -11.49 11.59 1.08
CA PHE A 42 -12.38 12.27 0.15
C PHE A 42 -13.66 12.76 0.83
N LYS A 43 -14.15 13.94 0.47
CA LYS A 43 -15.45 14.47 0.92
C LYS A 43 -16.60 13.53 0.58
N ARG A 44 -16.57 12.93 -0.62
CA ARG A 44 -17.56 11.98 -1.09
C ARG A 44 -17.64 10.75 -0.17
N VAL A 45 -16.49 10.21 0.25
CA VAL A 45 -16.42 9.07 1.18
C VAL A 45 -17.12 9.41 2.49
N MET A 46 -16.75 10.54 3.10
CA MET A 46 -17.33 10.96 4.38
C MET A 46 -18.82 11.26 4.28
N LYS A 47 -19.24 11.89 3.18
CA LYS A 47 -20.67 12.15 2.91
C LYS A 47 -21.45 10.84 2.85
N LYS A 48 -20.98 9.84 2.08
CA LYS A 48 -21.65 8.56 1.95
C LYS A 48 -21.76 7.80 3.27
N VAL A 49 -20.70 7.82 4.09
CA VAL A 49 -20.70 7.22 5.42
C VAL A 49 -21.75 7.88 6.33
N LEU A 50 -21.82 9.22 6.35
CA LEU A 50 -22.81 9.95 7.14
C LEU A 50 -24.25 9.65 6.68
N GLU A 51 -24.50 9.69 5.37
CA GLU A 51 -25.81 9.33 4.80
C GLU A 51 -26.23 7.89 5.17
N THR A 52 -25.28 6.95 5.12
CA THR A 52 -25.55 5.55 5.47
C THR A 52 -25.83 5.38 6.96
N SER A 53 -25.21 6.18 7.83
CA SER A 53 -25.37 6.08 9.29
C SER A 53 -26.82 6.32 9.74
N GLU A 54 -27.58 7.13 8.99
CA GLU A 54 -28.99 7.37 9.27
C GLU A 54 -29.87 6.13 9.10
N TYR A 55 -29.42 5.19 8.27
CA TYR A 55 -30.13 3.95 7.94
C TYR A 55 -29.44 2.71 8.52
N TYR A 56 -28.46 2.90 9.42
CA TYR A 56 -27.69 1.78 9.96
C TYR A 56 -28.56 0.74 10.66
N GLY A 57 -28.31 -0.53 10.34
CA GLY A 57 -28.94 -1.72 10.89
C GLY A 57 -27.99 -2.91 10.86
N SER A 58 -28.44 -4.09 11.28
CA SER A 58 -27.65 -5.31 11.21
C SER A 58 -27.33 -5.68 9.76
N ILE A 59 -26.18 -6.34 9.55
CA ILE A 59 -25.71 -6.76 8.23
C ILE A 59 -25.85 -8.27 8.13
N ALA A 60 -26.19 -8.77 6.94
CA ALA A 60 -26.27 -10.18 6.54
C ALA A 60 -27.41 -11.01 7.20
N ARG A 61 -28.03 -10.56 8.30
CA ARG A 61 -29.02 -11.36 9.03
C ARG A 61 -30.13 -10.49 9.62
N GLY A 62 -31.09 -10.09 8.84
CA GLY A 62 -32.24 -9.37 9.37
C GLY A 62 -33.23 -8.96 8.30
N ASP A 63 -34.53 -9.13 8.59
CA ASP A 63 -35.62 -8.81 7.67
C ASP A 63 -36.07 -7.35 7.75
N GLY A 64 -35.54 -6.59 8.71
CA GLY A 64 -35.83 -5.16 8.86
C GLY A 64 -35.30 -4.33 7.69
N LYS A 65 -36.03 -3.31 7.25
CA LYS A 65 -35.67 -2.49 6.08
C LYS A 65 -34.31 -1.84 6.16
N LYS A 66 -33.87 -1.38 7.35
CA LYS A 66 -32.50 -0.86 7.55
C LYS A 66 -31.46 -1.97 7.43
N SER A 67 -31.78 -3.18 7.91
CA SER A 67 -30.88 -4.33 7.79
C SER A 67 -30.69 -4.75 6.34
N GLN A 68 -31.78 -4.85 5.57
CA GLN A 68 -31.74 -5.13 4.13
C GLN A 68 -30.88 -4.08 3.41
N TYR A 69 -31.16 -2.78 3.64
CA TYR A 69 -30.41 -1.68 3.05
C TYR A 69 -28.90 -1.77 3.33
N CYS A 70 -28.50 -2.07 4.59
CA CYS A 70 -27.08 -2.21 4.95
C CYS A 70 -26.44 -3.43 4.29
N SER A 71 -27.16 -4.56 4.23
CA SER A 71 -26.68 -5.78 3.56
C SER A 71 -26.49 -5.56 2.05
N ASP A 72 -27.47 -4.92 1.40
CA ASP A 72 -27.40 -4.59 -0.04
C ASP A 72 -26.22 -3.65 -0.34
N LEU A 73 -25.97 -2.66 0.52
CA LEU A 73 -24.83 -1.77 0.37
C LEU A 73 -23.50 -2.49 0.55
N TYR A 74 -23.41 -3.41 1.50
CA TYR A 74 -22.21 -4.19 1.75
C TYR A 74 -21.87 -5.06 0.55
N GLU A 75 -22.84 -5.82 0.04
CA GLU A 75 -22.66 -6.69 -1.11
C GLU A 75 -22.45 -5.90 -2.43
N SER A 76 -23.15 -4.79 -2.61
CA SER A 76 -22.90 -3.92 -3.77
C SER A 76 -21.50 -3.28 -3.75
N SER A 77 -20.96 -3.00 -2.56
CA SER A 77 -19.58 -2.55 -2.41
C SER A 77 -18.58 -3.64 -2.82
N ARG A 78 -18.83 -4.90 -2.39
CA ARG A 78 -18.05 -6.07 -2.78
C ARG A 78 -18.01 -6.25 -4.29
N LYS A 79 -19.20 -6.28 -4.90
CA LYS A 79 -19.38 -6.44 -6.34
C LYS A 79 -18.66 -5.34 -7.12
N TYR A 80 -18.84 -4.08 -6.71
CA TYR A 80 -18.15 -2.96 -7.35
C TYR A 80 -16.61 -3.08 -7.27
N ILE A 81 -16.05 -3.55 -6.15
CA ILE A 81 -14.62 -3.78 -6.02
C ILE A 81 -14.13 -4.84 -7.01
N LEU A 82 -14.86 -5.95 -7.17
CA LEU A 82 -14.51 -6.98 -8.15
C LEU A 82 -14.57 -6.43 -9.59
N GLU A 83 -15.64 -5.70 -9.93
CA GLU A 83 -15.79 -5.04 -11.23
C GLU A 83 -14.63 -4.04 -11.49
N TYR A 84 -14.29 -3.22 -10.50
CA TYR A 84 -13.24 -2.20 -10.61
C TYR A 84 -11.88 -2.79 -10.94
N PHE A 85 -11.55 -3.95 -10.37
CA PHE A 85 -10.29 -4.67 -10.60
C PHE A 85 -10.39 -5.71 -11.73
N ASN A 86 -11.47 -5.72 -12.52
CA ASN A 86 -11.71 -6.71 -13.56
C ASN A 86 -11.49 -8.15 -13.05
N ALA A 87 -12.15 -8.47 -11.93
CA ALA A 87 -12.09 -9.75 -11.24
C ALA A 87 -13.45 -10.47 -11.34
N PRO A 88 -13.67 -11.37 -12.32
CA PRO A 88 -14.95 -12.08 -12.49
C PRO A 88 -15.32 -12.86 -11.23
N GLU A 89 -16.60 -12.78 -10.79
CA GLU A 89 -17.09 -13.36 -9.54
C GLU A 89 -17.09 -14.89 -9.53
N ASP A 90 -17.10 -15.53 -10.68
CA ASP A 90 -16.97 -16.99 -10.84
C ASP A 90 -15.54 -17.48 -10.56
N ILE A 91 -14.53 -16.62 -10.76
CA ILE A 91 -13.11 -16.93 -10.54
C ILE A 91 -12.62 -16.35 -9.21
N TYR A 92 -12.99 -15.11 -8.93
CA TYR A 92 -12.48 -14.35 -7.78
C TYR A 92 -13.55 -14.08 -6.73
N THR A 93 -13.08 -13.81 -5.53
CA THR A 93 -13.89 -13.22 -4.46
C THR A 93 -13.14 -12.07 -3.83
N SER A 94 -13.86 -11.12 -3.23
CA SER A 94 -13.26 -10.08 -2.39
C SER A 94 -13.65 -10.31 -0.93
N ILE A 95 -12.68 -10.23 -0.02
CA ILE A 95 -12.83 -10.42 1.42
C ILE A 95 -12.42 -9.12 2.10
N PHE A 96 -13.31 -8.54 2.89
CA PHE A 96 -13.00 -7.35 3.67
C PHE A 96 -12.17 -7.71 4.90
N VAL A 97 -11.13 -6.92 5.13
CA VAL A 97 -10.16 -7.08 6.23
C VAL A 97 -9.90 -5.73 6.90
N GLY A 98 -9.20 -5.74 8.04
CA GLY A 98 -8.87 -4.51 8.76
C GLY A 98 -7.88 -3.60 8.01
N ASN A 99 -6.93 -4.16 7.29
CA ASN A 99 -5.92 -3.49 6.47
C ASN A 99 -5.09 -4.52 5.69
N THR A 100 -4.10 -4.08 4.90
CA THR A 100 -3.19 -4.98 4.16
C THR A 100 -2.45 -5.96 5.09
N THR A 101 -2.01 -5.51 6.27
CA THR A 101 -1.31 -6.38 7.23
C THR A 101 -2.22 -7.53 7.71
N ASP A 102 -3.49 -7.23 8.06
CA ASP A 102 -4.48 -8.25 8.42
C ASP A 102 -4.72 -9.21 7.24
N GLY A 103 -4.87 -8.66 6.02
CA GLY A 103 -5.07 -9.47 4.81
C GLY A 103 -3.92 -10.43 4.52
N LEU A 104 -2.68 -9.96 4.59
CA LEU A 104 -1.49 -10.80 4.34
C LEU A 104 -1.28 -11.85 5.45
N ASN A 105 -1.59 -11.52 6.72
CA ASN A 105 -1.61 -12.50 7.80
C ASN A 105 -2.69 -13.56 7.58
N LYS A 106 -3.91 -13.18 7.16
CA LYS A 106 -4.96 -14.14 6.81
C LYS A 106 -4.53 -15.03 5.65
N LEU A 107 -3.97 -14.46 4.56
CA LEU A 107 -3.46 -15.26 3.44
C LEU A 107 -2.38 -16.24 3.88
N SER A 108 -1.40 -15.82 4.68
CA SER A 108 -0.36 -16.71 5.16
C SER A 108 -0.89 -17.86 6.03
N ASN A 109 -1.98 -17.63 6.77
CA ASN A 109 -2.66 -18.68 7.56
C ASN A 109 -3.49 -19.63 6.71
N ILE A 110 -4.11 -19.12 5.64
CA ILE A 110 -4.99 -19.91 4.76
C ILE A 110 -4.17 -20.72 3.76
N LEU A 111 -3.11 -20.14 3.19
CA LEU A 111 -2.45 -20.67 2.01
C LEU A 111 -1.35 -21.68 2.32
N ILE A 112 -0.67 -21.55 3.46
CA ILE A 112 0.45 -22.42 3.82
C ILE A 112 -0.05 -23.63 4.58
N ASP A 113 0.19 -24.81 4.01
CA ASP A 113 -0.16 -26.08 4.62
C ASP A 113 1.02 -26.72 5.40
N ASN A 114 2.24 -26.53 4.88
CA ASN A 114 3.44 -27.16 5.43
C ASN A 114 4.59 -26.16 5.56
N THR A 115 5.43 -26.34 6.55
CA THR A 115 6.64 -25.53 6.76
C THR A 115 7.67 -25.68 5.65
N ASP A 116 7.59 -26.78 4.87
CA ASP A 116 8.48 -27.07 3.75
C ASP A 116 7.99 -26.47 2.42
N ASP A 117 6.80 -25.87 2.40
CA ASP A 117 6.32 -25.13 1.24
C ASP A 117 7.23 -23.93 0.99
N ILE A 118 7.73 -23.77 -0.23
CA ILE A 118 8.58 -22.63 -0.56
C ILE A 118 7.72 -21.45 -0.97
N VAL A 119 7.99 -20.31 -0.33
CA VAL A 119 7.47 -18.99 -0.73
C VAL A 119 8.66 -18.11 -1.13
N ILE A 120 8.59 -17.52 -2.31
CA ILE A 120 9.58 -16.53 -2.76
C ILE A 120 9.04 -15.14 -2.44
N THR A 121 9.87 -14.31 -1.84
CA THR A 121 9.59 -12.90 -1.54
C THR A 121 10.81 -12.04 -1.88
N THR A 122 10.74 -10.73 -1.62
CA THR A 122 11.86 -9.83 -1.94
C THR A 122 12.40 -9.10 -0.71
N ARG A 123 13.59 -8.53 -0.83
CA ARG A 123 14.15 -7.64 0.20
C ARG A 123 13.52 -6.24 0.16
N MET A 124 12.68 -5.94 -0.83
CA MET A 124 11.95 -4.68 -0.93
C MET A 124 10.70 -4.63 -0.06
N GLU A 125 10.24 -5.74 0.47
CA GLU A 125 8.92 -5.86 1.10
C GLU A 125 8.78 -4.98 2.34
N HIS A 126 7.57 -4.42 2.49
CA HIS A 126 7.08 -3.92 3.77
C HIS A 126 7.00 -5.08 4.77
N HIS A 127 7.23 -4.82 6.06
CA HIS A 127 7.14 -5.86 7.10
C HIS A 127 5.84 -6.66 7.06
N SER A 128 4.74 -6.07 6.59
CA SER A 128 3.45 -6.74 6.44
C SER A 128 3.46 -7.88 5.43
N ASN A 129 4.35 -7.81 4.41
CA ASN A 129 4.49 -8.85 3.39
C ASN A 129 5.77 -9.69 3.56
N ASP A 130 6.46 -9.55 4.67
CA ASP A 130 7.65 -10.32 5.02
C ASP A 130 7.40 -11.18 6.28
N LEU A 131 7.04 -10.55 7.40
CA LEU A 131 6.95 -11.20 8.70
C LEU A 131 5.91 -12.33 8.78
N PRO A 132 4.70 -12.23 8.16
CA PRO A 132 3.70 -13.29 8.26
C PRO A 132 4.16 -14.64 7.68
N TRP A 133 5.11 -14.64 6.76
CA TRP A 133 5.60 -15.84 6.07
C TRP A 133 6.75 -16.53 6.81
N ARG A 134 7.60 -15.77 7.53
CA ARG A 134 8.90 -16.23 8.07
C ARG A 134 8.84 -17.47 8.95
N SER A 135 7.76 -17.67 9.73
CA SER A 135 7.63 -18.81 10.65
C SER A 135 6.74 -19.93 10.11
N LYS A 136 6.22 -19.80 8.89
CA LYS A 136 5.20 -20.70 8.35
C LYS A 136 5.67 -21.55 7.16
N CYS A 137 6.71 -21.13 6.48
CA CYS A 137 7.18 -21.76 5.25
C CYS A 137 8.69 -21.61 5.09
N ASP A 138 9.28 -22.29 4.11
CA ASP A 138 10.63 -22.02 3.64
C ASP A 138 10.65 -20.72 2.82
N LEU A 139 10.90 -19.60 3.48
CA LEU A 139 10.84 -18.27 2.87
C LEU A 139 12.16 -17.91 2.19
N ARG A 140 12.15 -17.75 0.86
CA ARG A 140 13.31 -17.37 0.05
C ARG A 140 13.22 -15.91 -0.36
N HIS A 141 14.21 -15.12 0.04
CA HIS A 141 14.26 -13.70 -0.28
C HIS A 141 15.15 -13.46 -1.51
N VAL A 142 14.62 -12.71 -2.46
CA VAL A 142 15.33 -12.21 -3.63
C VAL A 142 15.93 -10.84 -3.32
N GLU A 143 17.15 -10.62 -3.76
CA GLU A 143 17.87 -9.38 -3.52
C GLU A 143 17.40 -8.24 -4.44
N VAL A 144 17.82 -7.04 -4.08
CA VAL A 144 17.67 -5.85 -4.92
C VAL A 144 19.02 -5.52 -5.57
N ASP A 145 18.99 -4.80 -6.67
CA ASP A 145 20.19 -4.27 -7.32
C ASP A 145 20.78 -3.06 -6.54
N LYS A 146 21.87 -2.50 -7.05
CA LYS A 146 22.55 -1.34 -6.44
C LYS A 146 21.69 -0.09 -6.34
N ASP A 147 20.66 0.03 -7.21
CA ASP A 147 19.74 1.16 -7.25
C ASP A 147 18.48 0.89 -6.42
N GLY A 148 18.33 -0.33 -5.89
CA GLY A 148 17.22 -0.76 -5.04
C GLY A 148 16.05 -1.43 -5.79
N ARG A 149 16.18 -1.75 -7.09
CA ARG A 149 15.15 -2.49 -7.84
C ARG A 149 15.25 -3.99 -7.55
N VAL A 150 14.10 -4.67 -7.52
CA VAL A 150 14.06 -6.12 -7.37
C VAL A 150 14.72 -6.81 -8.56
N ARG A 151 15.57 -7.80 -8.28
CA ARG A 151 16.18 -8.66 -9.30
C ARG A 151 15.20 -9.75 -9.74
N ILE A 152 14.32 -9.42 -10.68
CA ILE A 152 13.28 -10.37 -11.14
C ILE A 152 13.93 -11.64 -11.73
N GLU A 153 15.09 -11.54 -12.36
CA GLU A 153 15.86 -12.67 -12.87
C GLU A 153 16.20 -13.70 -11.76
N GLU A 154 16.38 -13.23 -10.53
CA GLU A 154 16.61 -14.10 -9.37
C GLU A 154 15.33 -14.82 -8.93
N ILE A 155 14.15 -14.18 -9.07
CA ILE A 155 12.85 -14.85 -8.88
C ILE A 155 12.73 -15.98 -9.91
N GLU A 156 12.97 -15.68 -11.19
CA GLU A 156 12.93 -16.66 -12.30
C GLU A 156 13.89 -17.83 -12.04
N TYR A 157 15.11 -17.55 -11.60
CA TYR A 157 16.10 -18.57 -11.24
C TYR A 157 15.63 -19.46 -10.08
N LEU A 158 15.06 -18.88 -9.01
CA LEU A 158 14.57 -19.67 -7.87
C LEU A 158 13.36 -20.53 -8.26
N LEU A 159 12.46 -20.02 -9.10
CA LEU A 159 11.36 -20.78 -9.65
C LEU A 159 11.85 -21.97 -10.48
N ASP A 160 12.84 -21.77 -11.38
CA ASP A 160 13.43 -22.84 -12.16
C ASP A 160 14.14 -23.88 -11.28
N LYS A 161 14.87 -23.43 -10.26
CA LYS A 161 15.62 -24.29 -9.35
C LYS A 161 14.74 -25.17 -8.47
N TYR A 162 13.63 -24.63 -7.95
CA TYR A 162 12.79 -25.32 -6.98
C TYR A 162 11.50 -25.85 -7.59
N GLN A 163 11.11 -25.37 -8.77
CA GLN A 163 9.97 -25.80 -9.58
C GLN A 163 8.66 -25.91 -8.75
N GLU A 164 7.96 -27.01 -8.82
CA GLU A 164 6.66 -27.26 -8.16
C GLU A 164 6.68 -27.17 -6.62
N LYS A 165 7.88 -27.12 -6.00
CA LYS A 165 8.01 -26.89 -4.56
C LYS A 165 7.69 -25.44 -4.18
N VAL A 166 7.86 -24.49 -5.12
CA VAL A 166 7.42 -23.12 -4.92
C VAL A 166 5.90 -23.07 -5.02
N LYS A 167 5.24 -22.67 -3.95
CA LYS A 167 3.78 -22.56 -3.90
C LYS A 167 3.32 -21.14 -4.22
N TYR A 168 4.06 -20.14 -3.73
CA TYR A 168 3.70 -18.73 -3.89
C TYR A 168 4.93 -17.87 -4.14
N VAL A 169 4.70 -16.81 -4.93
CA VAL A 169 5.58 -15.64 -5.01
C VAL A 169 4.80 -14.48 -4.43
N THR A 170 5.30 -13.86 -3.36
CA THR A 170 4.67 -12.67 -2.77
C THR A 170 5.55 -11.45 -2.98
N ILE A 171 4.97 -10.37 -3.53
CA ILE A 171 5.72 -9.20 -3.94
C ILE A 171 4.93 -7.90 -3.73
N ALA A 172 5.60 -6.85 -3.24
CA ALA A 172 5.04 -5.50 -3.25
C ALA A 172 4.82 -5.03 -4.70
N GLY A 173 3.61 -4.59 -5.02
CA GLY A 173 3.33 -4.00 -6.33
C GLY A 173 4.13 -2.72 -6.57
N ALA A 174 4.39 -1.96 -5.48
CA ALA A 174 5.30 -0.82 -5.47
C ALA A 174 5.93 -0.62 -4.09
N SER A 175 7.16 -0.14 -4.07
CA SER A 175 7.90 0.16 -2.84
C SER A 175 7.34 1.36 -2.09
N ASN A 176 7.13 1.21 -0.80
CA ASN A 176 6.79 2.31 0.10
C ASN A 176 8.00 3.20 0.49
N VAL A 177 9.20 2.84 0.07
CA VAL A 177 10.45 3.57 0.36
C VAL A 177 10.90 4.39 -0.85
N THR A 178 11.16 3.74 -1.98
CA THR A 178 11.68 4.37 -3.20
C THR A 178 10.62 4.71 -4.23
N GLY A 179 9.42 4.14 -4.09
CA GLY A 179 8.35 4.29 -5.07
C GLY A 179 8.49 3.42 -6.32
N TYR A 180 9.51 2.55 -6.42
CA TYR A 180 9.62 1.65 -7.57
C TYR A 180 8.43 0.74 -7.73
N VAL A 181 7.91 0.67 -8.95
CA VAL A 181 6.84 -0.23 -9.37
C VAL A 181 7.45 -1.50 -9.95
N ASN A 182 7.10 -2.63 -9.37
CA ASN A 182 7.59 -3.93 -9.83
C ASN A 182 6.79 -4.42 -11.04
N ASP A 183 7.45 -5.16 -11.93
CA ASP A 183 6.81 -5.82 -13.08
C ASP A 183 6.08 -7.09 -12.61
N ILE A 184 4.89 -6.88 -12.00
CA ILE A 184 4.05 -7.96 -11.48
C ILE A 184 3.59 -8.93 -12.56
N LYS A 185 3.46 -8.49 -13.82
CA LYS A 185 3.07 -9.35 -14.95
C LYS A 185 4.16 -10.37 -15.27
N ARG A 186 5.41 -9.91 -15.38
CA ARG A 186 6.55 -10.79 -15.59
C ARG A 186 6.70 -11.80 -14.45
N VAL A 187 6.52 -11.35 -13.20
CA VAL A 187 6.57 -12.22 -12.02
C VAL A 187 5.43 -13.25 -12.03
N ALA A 188 4.19 -12.83 -12.34
CA ALA A 188 3.05 -13.75 -12.45
C ALA A 188 3.30 -14.82 -13.50
N LYS A 189 3.72 -14.41 -14.70
CA LYS A 189 4.04 -15.34 -15.81
C LYS A 189 5.13 -16.34 -15.43
N ALA A 190 6.17 -15.88 -14.75
CA ALA A 190 7.22 -16.76 -14.27
C ALA A 190 6.70 -17.76 -13.21
N ALA A 191 5.90 -17.29 -12.24
CA ALA A 191 5.30 -18.14 -11.21
C ALA A 191 4.40 -19.22 -11.81
N HIS A 192 3.48 -18.82 -12.69
CA HIS A 192 2.51 -19.73 -13.31
C HIS A 192 3.17 -20.81 -14.18
N LYS A 193 4.30 -20.50 -14.83
CA LYS A 193 5.08 -21.50 -15.60
C LYS A 193 5.46 -22.72 -14.77
N TYR A 194 5.63 -22.56 -13.44
CA TYR A 194 6.01 -23.63 -12.51
C TYR A 194 4.86 -24.01 -11.56
N GLY A 195 3.63 -23.58 -11.83
CA GLY A 195 2.44 -23.89 -11.03
C GLY A 195 2.34 -23.12 -9.71
N ALA A 196 3.26 -22.17 -9.45
CA ALA A 196 3.17 -21.27 -8.31
C ALA A 196 2.14 -20.16 -8.55
N LYS A 197 1.58 -19.57 -7.48
CA LYS A 197 0.63 -18.45 -7.54
C LYS A 197 1.30 -17.16 -7.09
N ILE A 198 0.80 -16.02 -7.60
CA ILE A 198 1.29 -14.69 -7.22
C ILE A 198 0.38 -14.02 -6.19
N ILE A 199 0.99 -13.42 -5.17
CA ILE A 199 0.34 -12.56 -4.16
C ILE A 199 0.94 -11.16 -4.29
N VAL A 200 0.10 -10.17 -4.57
CA VAL A 200 0.53 -8.78 -4.73
C VAL A 200 0.11 -7.96 -3.51
N ASP A 201 1.09 -7.41 -2.79
CA ASP A 201 0.84 -6.32 -1.85
C ASP A 201 0.64 -5.02 -2.65
N GLY A 202 -0.63 -4.65 -2.81
CA GLY A 202 -1.07 -3.48 -3.56
C GLY A 202 -1.12 -2.18 -2.75
N ALA A 203 -0.69 -2.20 -1.48
CA ALA A 203 -0.88 -1.08 -0.55
C ALA A 203 -0.35 0.26 -1.07
N GLN A 204 0.78 0.25 -1.77
CA GLN A 204 1.35 1.45 -2.38
C GLN A 204 1.02 1.59 -3.88
N LEU A 205 0.65 0.51 -4.55
CA LEU A 205 0.38 0.54 -5.98
C LEU A 205 -1.01 1.12 -6.28
N ILE A 206 -2.05 0.64 -5.57
CA ILE A 206 -3.45 0.98 -5.85
C ILE A 206 -3.78 2.47 -5.74
N PRO A 207 -3.20 3.26 -4.80
CA PRO A 207 -3.43 4.70 -4.76
C PRO A 207 -2.99 5.46 -6.02
N HIS A 208 -2.08 4.89 -6.81
CA HIS A 208 -1.37 5.59 -7.87
C HIS A 208 -1.58 5.01 -9.27
N LYS A 209 -1.95 3.72 -9.38
CA LYS A 209 -2.12 3.02 -10.66
C LYS A 209 -3.35 2.12 -10.66
N LYS A 210 -4.08 2.15 -11.77
CA LYS A 210 -5.15 1.17 -12.00
C LYS A 210 -4.54 -0.15 -12.45
N ILE A 211 -4.95 -1.24 -11.82
CA ILE A 211 -4.53 -2.60 -12.19
C ILE A 211 -5.75 -3.47 -12.44
N SER A 212 -5.55 -4.57 -13.16
CA SER A 212 -6.57 -5.58 -13.45
C SER A 212 -6.10 -6.94 -12.92
N MET A 213 -7.02 -7.72 -12.34
CA MET A 213 -6.71 -9.11 -11.93
C MET A 213 -6.51 -10.02 -13.14
N ILE A 214 -7.29 -9.80 -14.21
CA ILE A 214 -7.18 -10.51 -15.47
C ILE A 214 -6.41 -9.68 -16.49
N GLN A 215 -5.48 -10.30 -17.19
CA GLN A 215 -4.66 -9.72 -18.24
C GLN A 215 -5.03 -10.31 -19.61
N GLU A 216 -4.53 -9.73 -20.70
CA GLU A 216 -4.69 -10.28 -22.05
C GLU A 216 -4.03 -11.65 -22.20
N ASP A 217 -2.82 -11.82 -21.64
CA ASP A 217 -2.18 -13.13 -21.46
C ASP A 217 -2.57 -13.69 -20.09
N ALA A 218 -3.35 -14.76 -20.06
CA ALA A 218 -3.81 -15.38 -18.84
C ALA A 218 -2.68 -15.84 -17.90
N SER A 219 -1.49 -16.08 -18.42
CA SER A 219 -0.31 -16.39 -17.60
C SER A 219 0.20 -15.19 -16.77
N GLU A 220 -0.28 -13.98 -17.05
CA GLU A 220 0.04 -12.75 -16.34
C GLU A 220 -1.05 -12.35 -15.32
N ASN A 221 -2.09 -13.16 -15.14
CA ASN A 221 -3.17 -12.89 -14.18
C ASN A 221 -2.61 -12.80 -12.75
N ILE A 222 -3.26 -11.99 -11.92
CA ILE A 222 -2.95 -11.90 -10.49
C ILE A 222 -3.85 -12.87 -9.73
N ASP A 223 -3.26 -13.76 -8.92
CA ASP A 223 -4.05 -14.71 -8.12
C ASP A 223 -4.61 -14.09 -6.85
N PHE A 224 -3.81 -13.26 -6.17
CA PHE A 224 -4.21 -12.56 -4.94
C PHE A 224 -3.68 -11.14 -4.95
N LEU A 225 -4.54 -10.20 -4.57
CA LEU A 225 -4.24 -8.78 -4.40
C LEU A 225 -4.73 -8.33 -3.01
N VAL A 226 -3.88 -7.61 -2.28
CA VAL A 226 -4.25 -7.08 -0.96
C VAL A 226 -3.94 -5.59 -0.88
N PHE A 227 -4.88 -4.78 -0.36
CA PHE A 227 -4.66 -3.36 -0.17
C PHE A 227 -5.45 -2.77 1.00
N SER A 228 -5.10 -1.57 1.42
CA SER A 228 -5.72 -0.84 2.55
C SER A 228 -6.50 0.37 2.10
N GLY A 229 -7.68 0.58 2.69
CA GLY A 229 -8.54 1.74 2.42
C GLY A 229 -7.90 3.08 2.81
N HIS A 230 -7.17 3.13 3.94
CA HIS A 230 -6.60 4.38 4.46
C HIS A 230 -5.50 4.99 3.57
N LYS A 231 -4.99 4.27 2.58
CA LYS A 231 -4.02 4.78 1.59
C LYS A 231 -4.68 5.23 0.30
N ILE A 232 -5.91 4.80 0.04
CA ILE A 232 -6.74 5.22 -1.10
C ILE A 232 -7.80 6.25 -0.70
N TYR A 233 -7.50 7.10 0.28
CA TYR A 233 -8.37 8.19 0.72
C TYR A 233 -9.69 7.73 1.39
N ALA A 234 -9.70 6.50 1.93
CA ALA A 234 -10.80 5.86 2.63
C ALA A 234 -10.37 5.41 4.04
N PRO A 235 -10.42 6.28 5.07
CA PRO A 235 -10.16 5.89 6.46
C PRO A 235 -11.15 4.80 6.93
N PHE A 236 -11.20 4.49 8.22
CA PHE A 236 -12.11 3.54 8.89
C PHE A 236 -11.57 2.11 9.09
N GLY A 237 -10.24 1.90 9.07
CA GLY A 237 -9.66 0.60 9.40
C GLY A 237 -10.24 -0.51 8.52
N SER A 238 -10.05 -0.39 7.22
CA SER A 238 -10.54 -1.34 6.24
C SER A 238 -9.51 -1.63 5.16
N GLY A 239 -9.56 -2.82 4.61
CA GLY A 239 -8.77 -3.30 3.51
C GLY A 239 -9.53 -4.39 2.76
N VAL A 240 -8.94 -4.89 1.70
CA VAL A 240 -9.53 -5.92 0.86
C VAL A 240 -8.47 -6.93 0.45
N ILE A 241 -8.85 -8.22 0.46
CA ILE A 241 -8.20 -9.27 -0.30
C ILE A 241 -9.08 -9.55 -1.52
N ILE A 242 -8.53 -9.50 -2.71
CA ILE A 242 -9.15 -10.10 -3.90
C ILE A 242 -8.35 -11.35 -4.20
N GLY A 243 -9.00 -12.51 -4.35
CA GLY A 243 -8.28 -13.75 -4.57
C GLY A 243 -9.15 -14.86 -5.14
N LEU A 244 -8.51 -15.96 -5.55
CA LEU A 244 -9.16 -17.09 -6.20
C LEU A 244 -10.19 -17.75 -5.30
N ARG A 245 -11.46 -17.71 -5.72
CA ARG A 245 -12.62 -18.27 -5.01
C ARG A 245 -12.44 -19.74 -4.68
N GLU A 246 -11.97 -20.52 -5.64
CA GLU A 246 -11.74 -21.96 -5.47
C GLU A 246 -10.73 -22.28 -4.37
N VAL A 247 -9.68 -21.45 -4.21
CA VAL A 247 -8.65 -21.64 -3.18
C VAL A 247 -9.27 -21.40 -1.80
N PHE A 248 -10.01 -20.31 -1.64
CA PHE A 248 -10.66 -20.01 -0.36
C PHE A 248 -11.72 -21.07 0.00
N ASN A 249 -12.48 -21.60 -0.94
CA ASN A 249 -13.48 -22.62 -0.67
C ASN A 249 -12.84 -23.94 -0.22
N LYS A 250 -11.67 -24.30 -0.75
CA LYS A 250 -10.95 -25.54 -0.39
C LYS A 250 -10.21 -25.46 0.95
N LYS A 251 -9.89 -24.26 1.45
CA LYS A 251 -9.06 -24.05 2.64
C LYS A 251 -9.90 -23.67 3.85
N GLU A 252 -9.38 -23.94 5.06
CA GLU A 252 -9.94 -23.44 6.30
C GLU A 252 -9.80 -21.92 6.40
N PRO A 253 -10.74 -21.21 7.02
CA PRO A 253 -10.62 -19.76 7.22
C PRO A 253 -9.54 -19.43 8.25
N ALA A 254 -8.90 -18.29 8.10
CA ALA A 254 -7.90 -17.80 9.07
C ALA A 254 -8.50 -17.44 10.44
N SER A 255 -9.80 -17.20 10.50
CA SER A 255 -10.53 -16.84 11.71
C SER A 255 -11.92 -17.46 11.66
N SER A 256 -12.35 -18.05 12.75
CA SER A 256 -13.67 -18.69 12.88
C SER A 256 -14.54 -17.95 13.90
N GLY A 257 -15.85 -17.96 13.67
CA GLY A 257 -16.81 -17.32 14.58
C GLY A 257 -18.19 -17.16 13.99
N GLY A 258 -18.99 -16.33 14.61
CA GLY A 258 -20.33 -16.00 14.10
C GLY A 258 -20.25 -15.45 12.67
N GLY A 259 -21.11 -15.94 11.78
CA GLY A 259 -21.15 -15.52 10.38
C GLY A 259 -20.43 -16.44 9.42
N THR A 260 -19.51 -17.30 9.86
CA THR A 260 -18.67 -18.12 9.00
C THR A 260 -19.18 -19.53 8.74
N VAL A 261 -20.17 -19.98 9.51
CA VAL A 261 -20.69 -21.34 9.50
C VAL A 261 -22.13 -21.43 9.06
N GLN A 262 -22.46 -22.48 8.32
CA GLN A 262 -23.83 -22.83 7.98
C GLN A 262 -24.56 -23.46 9.18
N ILE A 263 -23.85 -24.38 9.88
CA ILE A 263 -24.36 -25.07 11.08
C ILE A 263 -23.19 -25.51 11.96
N VAL A 264 -23.40 -25.47 13.27
CA VAL A 264 -22.51 -26.03 14.27
C VAL A 264 -23.27 -27.15 15.00
N LEU A 265 -22.69 -28.35 15.06
CA LEU A 265 -23.14 -29.50 15.84
C LEU A 265 -22.19 -29.68 17.02
N ASP A 266 -22.52 -30.58 17.93
CA ASP A 266 -21.72 -30.82 19.14
C ASP A 266 -20.28 -31.31 18.82
N ASP A 267 -20.12 -32.07 17.74
CA ASP A 267 -18.88 -32.74 17.36
C ASP A 267 -18.26 -32.20 16.03
N ARG A 268 -18.98 -31.39 15.27
CA ARG A 268 -18.54 -30.90 13.96
C ARG A 268 -19.28 -29.61 13.54
N HIS A 269 -18.78 -28.99 12.50
CA HIS A 269 -19.42 -27.83 11.87
C HIS A 269 -19.32 -27.90 10.33
N LEU A 270 -20.18 -27.14 9.67
CA LEU A 270 -20.13 -26.91 8.22
C LEU A 270 -19.90 -25.44 7.96
N TRP A 271 -18.88 -25.15 7.18
CA TRP A 271 -18.56 -23.78 6.75
C TRP A 271 -19.57 -23.29 5.72
N LEU A 272 -19.78 -21.98 5.68
CA LEU A 272 -20.34 -21.31 4.51
C LEU A 272 -19.29 -21.30 3.38
N ASP A 273 -19.70 -20.94 2.18
CA ASP A 273 -18.78 -20.63 1.10
C ASP A 273 -18.09 -19.27 1.33
N THR A 274 -17.01 -19.00 0.59
CA THR A 274 -16.41 -17.67 0.56
C THR A 274 -17.34 -16.69 -0.20
N PRO A 275 -17.46 -15.42 0.20
CA PRO A 275 -16.62 -14.70 1.17
C PRO A 275 -17.01 -14.86 2.64
N GLU A 276 -18.23 -15.29 2.96
CA GLU A 276 -18.81 -15.32 4.31
C GLU A 276 -17.95 -16.13 5.28
N LYS A 277 -17.44 -17.28 4.82
CA LYS A 277 -16.52 -18.11 5.61
C LYS A 277 -15.30 -17.36 6.11
N ASN A 278 -14.83 -16.37 5.37
CA ASN A 278 -13.59 -15.65 5.63
C ASN A 278 -13.77 -14.31 6.37
N GLU A 279 -15.03 -13.93 6.68
CA GLU A 279 -15.40 -12.68 7.35
C GLU A 279 -16.10 -12.95 8.67
N ALA A 280 -15.35 -13.36 9.69
CA ALA A 280 -15.88 -13.67 11.01
C ALA A 280 -16.36 -12.41 11.76
N GLY A 281 -17.53 -12.52 12.40
CA GLY A 281 -18.13 -11.45 13.21
C GLY A 281 -19.00 -10.50 12.41
N THR A 282 -19.27 -9.31 12.97
CA THR A 282 -20.06 -8.27 12.29
C THR A 282 -19.17 -7.53 11.28
N PRO A 283 -19.55 -7.49 9.99
CA PRO A 283 -18.75 -6.83 8.97
C PRO A 283 -18.60 -5.31 9.18
N ASN A 284 -17.48 -4.75 8.71
CA ASN A 284 -17.25 -3.30 8.70
C ASN A 284 -17.91 -2.66 7.48
N LEU A 285 -19.23 -2.37 7.56
CA LEU A 285 -20.00 -1.73 6.50
C LEU A 285 -19.40 -0.40 6.07
N PHE A 286 -19.04 0.45 7.03
CA PHE A 286 -18.52 1.80 6.71
C PHE A 286 -17.18 1.73 6.01
N GLY A 287 -16.33 0.76 6.38
CA GLY A 287 -15.07 0.51 5.68
C GLY A 287 -15.26 0.03 4.25
N ALA A 288 -16.20 -0.89 4.01
CA ALA A 288 -16.53 -1.39 2.67
C ALA A 288 -17.05 -0.28 1.75
N ILE A 289 -18.01 0.53 2.25
CA ILE A 289 -18.54 1.70 1.54
C ILE A 289 -17.46 2.73 1.29
N ALA A 290 -16.60 3.02 2.27
CA ALA A 290 -15.54 4.00 2.14
C ALA A 290 -14.56 3.61 1.02
N ILE A 291 -14.14 2.34 0.95
CA ILE A 291 -13.28 1.83 -0.11
C ILE A 291 -13.96 1.97 -1.48
N SER A 292 -15.19 1.48 -1.63
CA SER A 292 -15.88 1.53 -2.92
C SER A 292 -16.10 2.97 -3.41
N GLU A 293 -16.45 3.91 -2.53
CA GLU A 293 -16.63 5.31 -2.90
C GLU A 293 -15.30 6.03 -3.20
N ALA A 294 -14.22 5.66 -2.53
CA ALA A 294 -12.90 6.20 -2.85
C ALA A 294 -12.42 5.73 -4.23
N LEU A 295 -12.57 4.45 -4.55
CA LEU A 295 -12.25 3.90 -5.88
C LEU A 295 -13.10 4.57 -6.98
N ARG A 296 -14.42 4.84 -6.72
CA ARG A 296 -15.27 5.60 -7.65
C ARG A 296 -14.75 7.02 -7.88
N GLU A 297 -14.28 7.69 -6.84
CA GLU A 297 -13.78 9.05 -6.97
C GLU A 297 -12.44 9.07 -7.72
N MET A 298 -11.54 8.13 -7.44
CA MET A 298 -10.27 7.98 -8.16
C MET A 298 -10.48 7.68 -9.65
N ASP A 299 -11.44 6.82 -9.99
CA ASP A 299 -11.79 6.51 -11.38
C ASP A 299 -12.34 7.74 -12.13
N LYS A 300 -13.13 8.58 -11.45
CA LYS A 300 -13.61 9.86 -11.99
C LYS A 300 -12.48 10.86 -12.26
N ILE A 301 -11.52 10.97 -11.34
CA ILE A 301 -10.31 11.80 -11.53
C ILE A 301 -9.53 11.27 -12.74
N GLY A 302 -9.41 9.96 -12.85
CA GLY A 302 -8.68 9.26 -13.89
C GLY A 302 -7.19 9.10 -13.59
N PHE A 303 -6.71 7.87 -13.64
CA PHE A 303 -5.33 7.54 -13.27
C PHE A 303 -4.27 8.23 -14.14
N LYS A 304 -4.57 8.53 -15.38
CA LYS A 304 -3.65 9.28 -16.25
C LYS A 304 -3.37 10.69 -15.70
N ILE A 305 -4.37 11.34 -15.09
CA ILE A 305 -4.20 12.66 -14.44
C ILE A 305 -3.36 12.50 -13.19
N ILE A 306 -3.66 11.48 -12.35
CA ILE A 306 -2.91 11.18 -11.12
C ILE A 306 -1.44 10.93 -11.45
N GLU A 307 -1.15 10.00 -12.36
CA GLU A 307 0.21 9.61 -12.73
C GLU A 307 1.01 10.77 -13.35
N ASN A 308 0.39 11.56 -14.21
CA ASN A 308 1.07 12.70 -14.83
C ASN A 308 1.42 13.77 -13.80
N ASN A 309 0.47 14.13 -12.93
CA ASN A 309 0.70 15.14 -11.90
C ASN A 309 1.81 14.71 -10.91
N GLU A 310 1.78 13.47 -10.48
CA GLU A 310 2.82 12.91 -9.59
C GLU A 310 4.18 12.87 -10.26
N LYS A 311 4.24 12.42 -11.52
CA LYS A 311 5.49 12.32 -12.27
C LYS A 311 6.11 13.72 -12.53
N GLU A 312 5.29 14.70 -12.91
CA GLU A 312 5.76 16.09 -13.10
C GLU A 312 6.31 16.66 -11.79
N LEU A 313 5.60 16.45 -10.67
CA LEU A 313 6.00 16.98 -9.39
C LEU A 313 7.23 16.26 -8.81
N LEU A 314 7.31 14.94 -8.98
CA LEU A 314 8.48 14.14 -8.59
C LEU A 314 9.73 14.57 -9.37
N ALA A 315 9.62 14.70 -10.71
CA ALA A 315 10.71 15.16 -11.55
C ALA A 315 11.20 16.56 -11.15
N TYR A 316 10.25 17.44 -10.85
CA TYR A 316 10.58 18.79 -10.36
C TYR A 316 11.34 18.75 -9.04
N LEU A 317 10.84 18.01 -8.04
CA LEU A 317 11.51 17.89 -6.74
C LEU A 317 12.91 17.27 -6.84
N ILE A 318 13.09 16.22 -7.63
CA ILE A 318 14.39 15.58 -7.82
C ILE A 318 15.38 16.58 -8.47
N LYS A 319 14.94 17.29 -9.51
CA LYS A 319 15.79 18.28 -10.21
C LYS A 319 16.27 19.36 -9.26
N GLU A 320 15.38 19.96 -8.49
CA GLU A 320 15.73 21.06 -7.58
C GLU A 320 16.57 20.55 -6.40
N LEU A 321 16.25 19.37 -5.82
CA LEU A 321 17.02 18.80 -4.72
C LEU A 321 18.46 18.46 -5.13
N LYS A 322 18.71 18.04 -6.38
CA LYS A 322 20.07 17.82 -6.91
C LYS A 322 20.94 19.06 -6.92
N SER A 323 20.35 20.27 -6.90
CA SER A 323 21.11 21.52 -6.89
C SER A 323 21.67 21.88 -5.52
N PHE A 324 21.26 21.21 -4.44
CA PHE A 324 21.74 21.44 -3.09
C PHE A 324 22.88 20.45 -2.77
N GLU A 325 24.12 20.93 -2.63
CA GLU A 325 25.32 20.10 -2.41
C GLU A 325 25.23 19.12 -1.22
N LYS A 326 24.43 19.46 -0.19
CA LYS A 326 24.28 18.67 1.02
C LYS A 326 23.17 17.64 0.99
N ILE A 327 22.39 17.60 -0.10
CA ILE A 327 21.33 16.63 -0.28
C ILE A 327 21.91 15.35 -0.86
N ILE A 328 21.65 14.25 -0.17
CA ILE A 328 21.95 12.90 -0.62
C ILE A 328 20.63 12.25 -1.04
N LEU A 329 20.40 12.14 -2.34
CA LEU A 329 19.24 11.44 -2.91
C LEU A 329 19.56 9.97 -3.10
N TYR A 330 18.62 9.10 -2.72
CA TYR A 330 18.77 7.64 -2.86
C TYR A 330 17.89 7.06 -3.97
N GLY A 331 18.34 5.93 -4.52
CA GLY A 331 17.71 5.28 -5.68
C GLY A 331 18.12 5.94 -7.00
N ASP A 332 17.62 5.39 -8.11
CA ASP A 332 17.86 5.94 -9.45
C ASP A 332 17.04 7.22 -9.66
N ASN A 333 17.70 8.34 -9.67
CA ASN A 333 17.10 9.67 -9.85
C ASN A 333 17.27 10.21 -11.29
N GLU A 334 17.74 9.39 -12.22
CA GLU A 334 17.79 9.68 -13.66
C GLU A 334 16.61 9.06 -14.39
N ASN A 335 16.32 7.78 -14.14
CA ASN A 335 15.16 7.10 -14.71
C ASN A 335 14.04 6.96 -13.66
N ILE A 336 13.00 7.77 -13.78
CA ILE A 336 11.82 7.78 -12.90
C ILE A 336 10.57 7.17 -13.54
N ASN A 337 10.69 6.49 -14.70
CA ASN A 337 9.54 5.98 -15.44
C ASN A 337 8.78 4.88 -14.68
N ASP A 338 9.48 4.13 -13.85
CA ASP A 338 8.97 3.06 -13.00
C ASP A 338 8.77 3.50 -11.54
N ARG A 339 8.59 4.82 -11.28
CA ARG A 339 8.43 5.36 -9.92
C ARG A 339 7.07 6.01 -9.71
N LEU A 340 6.54 5.79 -8.52
CA LEU A 340 5.45 6.58 -7.94
C LEU A 340 5.99 7.91 -7.40
N GLY A 341 5.09 8.82 -7.01
CA GLY A 341 5.42 10.10 -6.39
C GLY A 341 6.10 9.98 -5.01
N ILE A 342 7.14 9.16 -4.89
CA ILE A 342 7.88 8.91 -3.65
C ILE A 342 9.37 9.14 -3.90
N LEU A 343 10.02 9.90 -3.02
CA LEU A 343 11.47 10.07 -2.99
C LEU A 343 12.01 9.97 -1.57
N VAL A 344 13.27 9.54 -1.45
CA VAL A 344 13.99 9.44 -0.18
C VAL A 344 15.33 10.15 -0.27
N PHE A 345 15.69 10.85 0.81
CA PHE A 345 16.90 11.63 0.90
C PHE A 345 17.41 11.73 2.33
N ASN A 346 18.65 12.20 2.49
CA ASN A 346 19.20 12.71 3.75
C ASN A 346 19.89 14.06 3.50
N ILE A 347 20.16 14.79 4.55
CA ILE A 347 20.95 16.03 4.51
C ILE A 347 22.29 15.74 5.24
N ASP A 348 23.39 15.95 4.54
CA ASP A 348 24.71 15.79 5.14
C ASP A 348 24.89 16.75 6.34
N GLY A 349 25.36 16.18 7.46
CA GLY A 349 25.49 16.90 8.73
C GLY A 349 24.23 16.97 9.59
N MET A 350 23.12 16.33 9.20
CA MET A 350 21.90 16.20 10.00
C MET A 350 21.42 14.76 10.05
N THR A 351 20.89 14.32 11.18
CA THR A 351 20.19 13.04 11.25
C THR A 351 18.81 13.14 10.56
N TYR A 352 18.27 12.01 10.13
CA TYR A 352 16.93 12.00 9.49
C TYR A 352 15.83 12.46 10.45
N GLU A 353 15.98 12.23 11.78
CA GLU A 353 15.07 12.72 12.81
C GLU A 353 15.11 14.25 12.89
N GLU A 354 16.32 14.85 12.94
CA GLU A 354 16.50 16.29 12.97
C GLU A 354 15.90 16.98 11.73
N VAL A 355 16.07 16.38 10.55
CA VAL A 355 15.48 16.90 9.31
C VAL A 355 13.95 16.87 9.38
N GLY A 356 13.36 15.73 9.78
CA GLY A 356 11.90 15.60 9.89
C GLY A 356 11.31 16.56 10.92
N GLU A 357 11.93 16.69 12.08
CA GLU A 357 11.52 17.62 13.13
C GLU A 357 11.63 19.09 12.68
N ALA A 358 12.73 19.44 12.03
CA ALA A 358 12.93 20.80 11.52
C ALA A 358 11.91 21.19 10.45
N LEU A 359 11.59 20.29 9.51
CA LEU A 359 10.54 20.50 8.50
C LEU A 359 9.17 20.76 9.15
N ALA A 360 8.82 19.96 10.14
CA ALA A 360 7.57 20.12 10.90
C ALA A 360 7.51 21.45 11.67
N ASN A 361 8.59 21.80 12.39
CA ASN A 361 8.63 22.97 13.25
C ASN A 361 8.84 24.30 12.49
N VAL A 362 9.52 24.29 11.34
CA VAL A 362 9.78 25.52 10.57
C VAL A 362 8.59 25.96 9.73
N ARG A 363 7.90 25.01 9.07
CA ARG A 363 6.82 25.31 8.10
C ARG A 363 5.61 24.39 8.18
N GLY A 364 5.52 23.50 9.19
CA GLY A 364 4.42 22.54 9.31
C GLY A 364 4.42 21.50 8.17
N ILE A 365 5.60 21.10 7.71
CA ILE A 365 5.73 20.12 6.61
C ILE A 365 5.84 18.73 7.22
N GLY A 366 4.83 17.87 6.96
CA GLY A 366 4.83 16.48 7.38
C GLY A 366 5.53 15.60 6.35
N VAL A 367 6.60 14.94 6.79
CA VAL A 367 7.32 13.89 6.07
C VAL A 367 7.44 12.65 6.95
N ARG A 368 7.84 11.51 6.41
CA ARG A 368 8.17 10.33 7.22
C ARG A 368 9.69 10.21 7.34
N GLN A 369 10.16 9.81 8.53
CA GLN A 369 11.57 9.50 8.75
C GLN A 369 11.75 8.09 9.32
N GLY A 370 12.94 7.49 9.10
CA GLY A 370 13.37 6.19 9.61
C GLY A 370 13.38 5.08 8.58
N GLY A 371 13.05 3.85 9.00
CA GLY A 371 13.12 2.64 8.17
C GLY A 371 11.80 2.22 7.52
N PHE A 372 10.70 2.99 7.67
CA PHE A 372 9.40 2.85 6.98
C PHE A 372 8.76 1.45 7.03
N CYS A 373 8.98 0.70 8.12
CA CYS A 373 8.60 -0.71 8.24
C CYS A 373 9.10 -1.58 7.08
N ALA A 374 10.28 -1.25 6.54
CA ALA A 374 11.00 -1.97 5.47
C ALA A 374 12.50 -1.96 5.75
N HIS A 375 12.89 -2.33 6.99
CA HIS A 375 14.28 -2.20 7.47
C HIS A 375 15.31 -2.92 6.59
N PRO A 376 15.06 -4.18 6.11
CA PRO A 376 15.99 -4.84 5.21
C PRO A 376 16.21 -4.07 3.91
N TYR A 377 15.14 -3.43 3.39
CA TYR A 377 15.22 -2.64 2.17
C TYR A 377 15.91 -1.28 2.40
N THR A 378 15.51 -0.55 3.44
CA THR A 378 16.13 0.75 3.79
C THR A 378 17.64 0.65 3.96
N ARG A 379 18.12 -0.43 4.59
CA ARG A 379 19.56 -0.70 4.71
C ARG A 379 20.24 -0.84 3.35
N ARG A 380 19.63 -1.58 2.42
CA ARG A 380 20.17 -1.78 1.06
C ARG A 380 20.21 -0.49 0.27
N VAL A 381 19.18 0.33 0.38
CA VAL A 381 19.13 1.66 -0.23
C VAL A 381 20.24 2.57 0.34
N LEU A 382 20.55 2.44 1.63
CA LEU A 382 21.67 3.13 2.29
C LEU A 382 23.05 2.51 1.97
N GLY A 383 23.11 1.36 1.30
CA GLY A 383 24.36 0.65 1.02
C GLY A 383 25.00 -0.03 2.24
N ILE A 384 24.22 -0.29 3.31
CA ILE A 384 24.72 -0.90 4.56
C ILE A 384 24.62 -2.42 4.44
N ALA A 385 25.79 -3.10 4.42
CA ALA A 385 25.85 -4.56 4.41
C ALA A 385 25.40 -5.15 5.76
N ASP A 386 24.95 -6.42 5.76
CA ASP A 386 24.48 -7.10 6.97
C ASP A 386 25.59 -7.16 8.05
N ASN A 387 26.83 -7.41 7.64
CA ASN A 387 28.00 -7.48 8.54
C ASN A 387 28.40 -6.12 9.13
N ASP A 388 28.04 -5.03 8.48
CA ASP A 388 28.36 -3.66 8.92
C ASP A 388 27.27 -3.04 9.80
N LEU A 389 26.09 -3.67 9.87
CA LEU A 389 24.93 -3.10 10.56
C LEU A 389 25.21 -2.78 12.03
N GLN A 390 25.85 -3.70 12.76
CA GLN A 390 26.12 -3.51 14.18
C GLN A 390 27.11 -2.34 14.42
N ARG A 391 28.16 -2.24 13.59
CA ARG A 391 29.08 -1.12 13.62
C ARG A 391 28.38 0.19 13.29
N TYR A 392 27.59 0.22 12.20
CA TYR A 392 26.82 1.39 11.80
C TYR A 392 25.89 1.87 12.92
N MET A 393 25.17 0.94 13.57
CA MET A 393 24.27 1.28 14.69
C MET A 393 25.01 1.85 15.91
N SER A 394 26.25 1.43 16.16
CA SER A 394 27.06 1.97 17.27
C SER A 394 27.67 3.33 16.96
N GLU A 395 28.00 3.62 15.70
CA GLU A 395 28.73 4.82 15.28
C GLU A 395 27.75 5.93 14.81
N VAL A 396 26.68 5.57 14.13
CA VAL A 396 25.76 6.49 13.44
C VAL A 396 24.35 6.47 14.04
N GLY A 397 23.90 5.31 14.54
CA GLY A 397 22.54 5.10 15.04
C GLY A 397 21.72 4.17 14.15
N THR A 398 20.40 4.18 14.33
CA THR A 398 19.49 3.34 13.54
C THR A 398 19.47 3.78 12.07
N PRO A 399 19.61 2.86 11.08
CA PRO A 399 19.52 3.22 9.67
C PRO A 399 18.17 3.83 9.32
N GLY A 400 18.18 5.00 8.70
CA GLY A 400 16.94 5.68 8.33
C GLY A 400 17.14 6.76 7.25
N LEU A 401 16.04 7.14 6.65
CA LEU A 401 15.92 8.12 5.57
C LEU A 401 14.79 9.09 5.86
N VAL A 402 14.78 10.22 5.20
CA VAL A 402 13.64 11.12 5.10
C VAL A 402 12.88 10.77 3.81
N ARG A 403 11.58 10.53 3.91
CA ARG A 403 10.71 10.21 2.77
C ARG A 403 9.69 11.31 2.53
N VAL A 404 9.65 11.81 1.30
CA VAL A 404 8.56 12.61 0.75
C VAL A 404 7.68 11.68 -0.09
N SER A 405 6.38 11.69 0.16
CA SER A 405 5.40 10.95 -0.62
C SER A 405 4.21 11.83 -0.99
N LEU A 406 3.98 11.94 -2.30
CA LEU A 406 2.97 12.80 -2.89
C LEU A 406 1.59 12.14 -2.82
N GLY A 407 0.55 12.96 -2.65
CA GLY A 407 -0.83 12.59 -2.86
C GLY A 407 -1.41 13.32 -4.07
N ILE A 408 -2.56 12.87 -4.54
CA ILE A 408 -3.25 13.42 -5.74
C ILE A 408 -3.39 14.96 -5.69
N TYR A 409 -3.51 15.51 -4.50
CA TYR A 409 -3.80 16.92 -4.24
C TYR A 409 -2.56 17.81 -4.05
N ASN A 410 -1.35 17.23 -3.99
CA ASN A 410 -0.14 18.02 -3.77
C ASN A 410 0.19 18.89 -4.99
N SER A 411 0.68 20.08 -4.70
CA SER A 411 0.89 21.15 -5.68
C SER A 411 2.34 21.58 -5.78
N LYS A 412 2.70 22.21 -6.92
CA LYS A 412 4.01 22.84 -7.10
C LYS A 412 4.26 23.96 -6.08
N LYS A 413 3.20 24.64 -5.61
CA LYS A 413 3.32 25.65 -4.54
C LYS A 413 3.81 25.02 -3.22
N GLU A 414 3.27 23.85 -2.84
CA GLU A 414 3.73 23.11 -1.66
C GLU A 414 5.16 22.60 -1.84
N ALA A 415 5.51 22.12 -3.04
CA ALA A 415 6.88 21.73 -3.38
C ALA A 415 7.86 22.88 -3.24
N ASN A 416 7.52 24.09 -3.70
CA ASN A 416 8.37 25.28 -3.53
C ASN A 416 8.60 25.62 -2.06
N ILE A 417 7.54 25.61 -1.22
CA ILE A 417 7.69 25.84 0.23
C ILE A 417 8.60 24.79 0.88
N PHE A 418 8.50 23.55 0.45
CA PHE A 418 9.40 22.49 0.91
C PHE A 418 10.85 22.75 0.50
N LEU A 419 11.11 23.09 -0.78
CA LEU A 419 12.44 23.38 -1.30
C LEU A 419 13.08 24.60 -0.63
N ASP A 420 12.32 25.70 -0.42
CA ASP A 420 12.78 26.87 0.33
C ASP A 420 13.18 26.49 1.76
N THR A 421 12.43 25.56 2.37
CA THR A 421 12.73 25.08 3.72
C THR A 421 13.98 24.21 3.73
N ILE A 422 14.15 23.31 2.75
CA ILE A 422 15.38 22.51 2.60
C ILE A 422 16.60 23.42 2.39
N GLU A 423 16.50 24.43 1.54
CA GLU A 423 17.59 25.41 1.34
C GLU A 423 17.97 26.10 2.63
N TYR A 424 16.96 26.53 3.41
CA TYR A 424 17.18 27.13 4.72
C TYR A 424 17.91 26.17 5.69
N LEU A 425 17.53 24.88 5.72
CA LEU A 425 18.19 23.87 6.56
C LEU A 425 19.62 23.63 6.13
N CYS A 426 19.88 23.48 4.84
CA CYS A 426 21.22 23.29 4.29
C CYS A 426 22.17 24.46 4.63
N ARG A 427 21.67 25.70 4.64
CA ARG A 427 22.48 26.88 5.01
C ARG A 427 22.73 27.02 6.49
N ARG A 428 21.79 26.61 7.36
CA ARG A 428 21.84 26.87 8.79
C ARG A 428 22.54 25.79 9.59
N TYR A 429 22.34 24.53 9.24
CA TYR A 429 22.80 23.36 10.01
C TYR A 429 23.94 22.61 9.34
N ALA A 430 24.28 23.01 8.16
CA ALA A 430 25.37 22.44 7.44
C ALA A 430 26.69 23.08 7.94
N LYS A 431 27.36 22.42 8.86
CA LYS A 431 28.75 22.74 9.27
C LYS A 431 29.77 22.20 8.29
#